data_d2102e7ba108e753bdd903e49df1b61a
#
_entry.id   d2102e7ba108e753bdd903e49df1b61a
#
_cell.length_a   1.000
_cell.length_b   1.000
_cell.length_c   1.000
_cell.angle_alpha   90.00
_cell.angle_beta   90.00
_cell.angle_gamma   90.00
#
_symmetry.space_group_name_H-M   'P 1'
#
loop_
_entity.id
_entity.type
_entity.pdbx_description
1 polymer ?
#
loop_
_entity_poly.entity_id
_entity_poly.type
_entity_poly.pdbx_seq_one_letter_code
_entity_poly.pdbx_strand_id
1 'polypeptide(L)'
;MKKIEINTEEIILKSAITIFHKKGLAGSRMQEIADEAGINKAMLHYYFRSKQLLFEAVFKNAFMQLAPQIQQVLNSEDSLFEKIENFADKYISFIMENRFLPTFIIQELNNNPDFAKNFFIQAEFPKPTHFLLQIEVKNGLVLEIQLE
;
A
#
# COMPACT_ATOMS: atom_id res chain seq x y z
N MET A 1 18.05 -26.43 15.38
CA MET A 1 18.10 -25.00 15.00
C MET A 1 17.46 -24.86 13.62
N LYS A 2 16.27 -24.27 13.52
CA LYS A 2 15.67 -23.92 12.21
C LYS A 2 16.54 -22.84 11.59
N LYS A 3 17.21 -23.17 10.47
CA LYS A 3 17.88 -22.22 9.60
C LYS A 3 16.78 -21.24 9.11
N ILE A 4 16.85 -20.00 9.52
CA ILE A 4 16.00 -18.94 8.98
C ILE A 4 16.49 -18.79 7.54
N GLU A 5 15.78 -19.37 6.57
CA GLU A 5 15.97 -19.04 5.17
C GLU A 5 15.55 -17.57 5.03
N ILE A 6 16.55 -16.72 4.98
CA ILE A 6 16.35 -15.31 4.73
C ILE A 6 15.83 -15.21 3.29
N ASN A 7 14.56 -14.89 3.15
CA ASN A 7 13.94 -14.73 1.85
C ASN A 7 14.59 -13.55 1.13
N THR A 8 15.35 -13.84 0.07
CA THR A 8 16.07 -12.82 -0.72
C THR A 8 15.11 -11.72 -1.23
N GLU A 9 13.90 -12.08 -1.60
CA GLU A 9 12.88 -11.13 -2.02
C GLU A 9 12.54 -10.12 -0.91
N GLU A 10 12.42 -10.59 0.33
CA GLU A 10 12.15 -9.72 1.49
C GLU A 10 13.30 -8.74 1.76
N ILE A 11 14.56 -9.19 1.60
CA ILE A 11 15.73 -8.31 1.71
C ILE A 11 15.68 -7.25 0.62
N ILE A 12 15.38 -7.63 -0.62
CA ILE A 12 15.26 -6.69 -1.74
C ILE A 12 14.17 -5.65 -1.46
N LEU A 13 12.99 -6.07 -1.00
CA LEU A 13 11.89 -5.14 -0.69
C LEU A 13 12.27 -4.15 0.42
N LYS A 14 12.90 -4.61 1.49
CA LYS A 14 13.39 -3.74 2.58
C LYS A 14 14.43 -2.74 2.10
N SER A 15 15.38 -3.19 1.29
CA SER A 15 16.42 -2.32 0.71
C SER A 15 15.83 -1.30 -0.26
N ALA A 16 14.85 -1.73 -1.07
CA ALA A 16 14.13 -0.84 -1.97
C ALA A 16 13.36 0.25 -1.20
N ILE A 17 12.67 -0.11 -0.11
CA ILE A 17 11.99 0.85 0.77
C ILE A 17 13.00 1.90 1.27
N THR A 18 14.16 1.48 1.75
CA THR A 18 15.21 2.38 2.25
C THR A 18 15.66 3.38 1.17
N ILE A 19 15.93 2.90 -0.04
CA ILE A 19 16.38 3.75 -1.15
C ILE A 19 15.25 4.66 -1.67
N PHE A 20 14.03 4.14 -1.83
CA PHE A 20 12.88 4.94 -2.24
C PHE A 20 12.54 6.03 -1.20
N HIS A 21 12.70 5.75 0.08
CA HIS A 21 12.49 6.73 1.15
C HIS A 21 13.50 7.89 1.06
N LYS A 22 14.77 7.57 0.74
CA LYS A 22 15.83 8.57 0.64
C LYS A 22 15.76 9.42 -0.63
N LYS A 23 15.38 8.82 -1.77
CA LYS A 23 15.57 9.41 -3.11
C LYS A 23 14.29 9.52 -3.95
N GLY A 24 13.20 8.97 -3.48
CA GLY A 24 11.98 8.80 -4.27
C GLY A 24 12.16 7.78 -5.40
N LEU A 25 11.08 7.50 -6.13
CA LEU A 25 11.13 6.58 -7.26
C LEU A 25 12.02 7.13 -8.40
N ALA A 26 11.86 8.40 -8.76
CA ALA A 26 12.62 9.02 -9.85
C ALA A 26 14.12 9.03 -9.59
N GLY A 27 14.55 9.38 -8.36
CA GLY A 27 15.95 9.51 -7.97
C GLY A 27 16.67 8.20 -7.65
N SER A 28 15.96 7.09 -7.50
CA SER A 28 16.53 5.78 -7.15
C SER A 28 17.02 5.02 -8.39
N ARG A 29 18.05 4.18 -8.18
CA ARG A 29 18.61 3.30 -9.22
C ARG A 29 18.63 1.85 -8.77
N MET A 30 18.36 0.91 -9.69
CA MET A 30 18.40 -0.53 -9.40
C MET A 30 19.76 -0.98 -8.84
N GLN A 31 20.86 -0.39 -9.28
CA GLN A 31 22.19 -0.70 -8.74
C GLN A 31 22.29 -0.36 -7.25
N GLU A 32 21.82 0.81 -6.84
CA GLU A 32 21.86 1.23 -5.43
C GLU A 32 21.02 0.32 -4.53
N ILE A 33 19.90 -0.17 -5.06
CA ILE A 33 19.04 -1.12 -4.33
C ILE A 33 19.75 -2.48 -4.21
N ALA A 34 20.42 -2.95 -5.27
CA ALA A 34 21.21 -4.18 -5.22
C ALA A 34 22.36 -4.07 -4.22
N ASP A 35 23.07 -2.95 -4.21
CA ASP A 35 24.18 -2.68 -3.29
C ASP A 35 23.68 -2.66 -1.83
N GLU A 36 22.56 -1.98 -1.56
CA GLU A 36 21.91 -1.94 -0.23
C GLU A 36 21.45 -3.34 0.22
N ALA A 37 20.97 -4.17 -0.72
CA ALA A 37 20.53 -5.53 -0.45
C ALA A 37 21.70 -6.54 -0.31
N GLY A 38 22.92 -6.13 -0.59
CA GLY A 38 24.09 -7.00 -0.58
C GLY A 38 24.07 -8.08 -1.67
N ILE A 39 23.41 -7.83 -2.80
CA ILE A 39 23.29 -8.74 -3.94
C ILE A 39 23.81 -8.09 -5.22
N ASN A 40 24.10 -8.91 -6.24
CA ASN A 40 24.42 -8.35 -7.54
C ASN A 40 23.18 -7.90 -8.32
N LYS A 41 23.37 -6.97 -9.25
CA LYS A 41 22.29 -6.40 -10.08
C LYS A 41 21.56 -7.46 -10.92
N ALA A 42 22.25 -8.51 -11.35
CA ALA A 42 21.63 -9.59 -12.13
C ALA A 42 20.62 -10.37 -11.28
N MET A 43 20.95 -10.63 -10.01
CA MET A 43 20.03 -11.26 -9.06
C MET A 43 18.82 -10.35 -8.78
N LEU A 44 19.02 -9.05 -8.61
CA LEU A 44 17.91 -8.11 -8.46
C LEU A 44 16.99 -8.14 -9.69
N HIS A 45 17.55 -8.15 -10.91
CA HIS A 45 16.76 -8.23 -12.15
C HIS A 45 16.07 -9.60 -12.34
N TYR A 46 16.59 -10.65 -11.74
CA TYR A 46 15.91 -11.95 -11.72
C TYR A 46 14.60 -11.90 -10.93
N TYR A 47 14.60 -11.25 -9.76
CA TYR A 47 13.41 -11.09 -8.93
C TYR A 47 12.47 -9.98 -9.47
N PHE A 48 13.05 -8.85 -9.84
CA PHE A 48 12.30 -7.66 -10.26
C PHE A 48 12.91 -7.09 -11.54
N ARG A 49 12.27 -7.36 -12.67
CA ARG A 49 12.77 -7.01 -14.00
C ARG A 49 12.95 -5.51 -14.23
N SER A 50 12.22 -4.66 -13.50
CA SER A 50 12.30 -3.22 -13.62
C SER A 50 12.12 -2.53 -12.26
N LYS A 51 12.58 -1.28 -12.18
CA LYS A 51 12.37 -0.43 -11.01
C LYS A 51 10.89 -0.21 -10.73
N GLN A 52 10.09 -0.08 -11.77
CA GLN A 52 8.64 0.06 -11.68
C GLN A 52 8.00 -1.16 -11.01
N LEU A 53 8.28 -2.37 -11.49
CA LEU A 53 7.76 -3.61 -10.90
C LEU A 53 8.21 -3.82 -9.45
N LEU A 54 9.45 -3.45 -9.13
CA LEU A 54 9.94 -3.48 -7.75
C LEU A 54 9.17 -2.49 -6.88
N PHE A 55 8.90 -1.30 -7.38
CA PHE A 55 8.15 -0.31 -6.64
C PHE A 55 6.69 -0.74 -6.43
N GLU A 56 6.04 -1.31 -7.43
CA GLU A 56 4.71 -1.89 -7.31
C GLU A 56 4.63 -2.98 -6.23
N ALA A 57 5.67 -3.83 -6.16
CA ALA A 57 5.77 -4.85 -5.11
C ALA A 57 5.96 -4.23 -3.71
N VAL A 58 6.77 -3.18 -3.59
CA VAL A 58 6.93 -2.41 -2.34
C VAL A 58 5.61 -1.77 -1.93
N PHE A 59 4.92 -1.15 -2.88
CA PHE A 59 3.61 -0.54 -2.63
C PHE A 59 2.58 -1.58 -2.16
N LYS A 60 2.50 -2.70 -2.88
CA LYS A 60 1.60 -3.81 -2.51
C LYS A 60 1.90 -4.32 -1.11
N ASN A 61 3.18 -4.52 -0.77
CA ASN A 61 3.60 -4.98 0.55
C ASN A 61 3.18 -4.00 1.65
N ALA A 62 3.44 -2.71 1.48
CA ALA A 62 3.04 -1.67 2.43
C ALA A 62 1.51 -1.61 2.59
N PHE A 63 0.79 -1.66 1.47
CA PHE A 63 -0.67 -1.62 1.49
C PHE A 63 -1.29 -2.83 2.19
N MET A 64 -0.74 -4.03 1.98
CA MET A 64 -1.19 -5.26 2.65
C MET A 64 -0.96 -5.23 4.18
N GLN A 65 -0.09 -4.37 4.68
CA GLN A 65 0.06 -4.12 6.12
C GLN A 65 -1.00 -3.16 6.66
N LEU A 66 -1.43 -2.19 5.85
CA LEU A 66 -2.47 -1.22 6.24
C LEU A 66 -3.88 -1.81 6.15
N ALA A 67 -4.17 -2.58 5.10
CA ALA A 67 -5.52 -3.05 4.80
C ALA A 67 -6.21 -3.79 5.98
N PRO A 68 -5.57 -4.72 6.71
CA PRO A 68 -6.18 -5.38 7.87
C PRO A 68 -6.50 -4.41 9.01
N GLN A 69 -5.66 -3.39 9.22
CA GLN A 69 -5.87 -2.39 10.26
C GLN A 69 -7.10 -1.53 9.96
N ILE A 70 -7.28 -1.17 8.69
CA ILE A 70 -8.46 -0.43 8.24
C ILE A 70 -9.71 -1.31 8.33
N GLN A 71 -9.64 -2.57 7.90
CA GLN A 71 -10.76 -3.51 8.06
C GLN A 71 -11.19 -3.66 9.53
N GLN A 72 -10.23 -3.73 10.45
CA GLN A 72 -10.51 -3.82 11.87
C GLN A 72 -11.29 -2.58 12.37
N VAL A 73 -10.89 -1.38 11.95
CA VAL A 73 -11.61 -0.14 12.30
C VAL A 73 -13.02 -0.15 11.71
N LEU A 74 -13.16 -0.53 10.44
CA LEU A 74 -14.46 -0.53 9.76
C LEU A 74 -15.45 -1.52 10.41
N ASN A 75 -14.95 -2.69 10.85
CA ASN A 75 -15.76 -3.75 11.45
C ASN A 75 -15.92 -3.63 12.97
N SER A 76 -15.30 -2.65 13.63
CA SER A 76 -15.49 -2.42 15.07
C SER A 76 -16.93 -2.01 15.39
N GLU A 77 -17.35 -2.14 16.64
CA GLU A 77 -18.64 -1.68 17.16
C GLU A 77 -18.61 -0.19 17.57
N ASP A 78 -17.49 0.50 17.35
CA ASP A 78 -17.29 1.91 17.68
C ASP A 78 -18.31 2.82 16.95
N SER A 79 -18.55 3.99 17.51
CA SER A 79 -19.37 5.02 16.87
C SER A 79 -18.71 5.51 15.58
N LEU A 80 -19.48 6.15 14.70
CA LEU A 80 -18.97 6.71 13.45
C LEU A 80 -17.79 7.67 13.69
N PHE A 81 -17.87 8.53 14.70
CA PHE A 81 -16.82 9.49 15.01
C PHE A 81 -15.53 8.81 15.46
N GLU A 82 -15.64 7.82 16.34
CA GLU A 82 -14.49 7.00 16.78
C GLU A 82 -13.85 6.24 15.62
N LYS A 83 -14.67 5.69 14.69
CA LYS A 83 -14.15 5.05 13.47
C LYS A 83 -13.39 6.02 12.59
N ILE A 84 -13.89 7.25 12.40
CA ILE A 84 -13.20 8.27 11.61
C ILE A 84 -11.87 8.65 12.26
N GLU A 85 -11.85 8.85 13.57
CA GLU A 85 -10.64 9.18 14.33
C GLU A 85 -9.61 8.05 14.22
N ASN A 86 -10.02 6.82 14.52
CA ASN A 86 -9.16 5.63 14.43
C ASN A 86 -8.62 5.38 13.00
N PHE A 87 -9.46 5.63 11.98
CA PHE A 87 -9.04 5.54 10.59
C PHE A 87 -7.99 6.60 10.26
N ALA A 88 -8.24 7.86 10.66
CA ALA A 88 -7.33 8.96 10.42
C ALA A 88 -5.96 8.71 11.07
N ASP A 89 -5.93 8.27 12.33
CA ASP A 89 -4.70 7.98 13.05
C ASP A 89 -3.89 6.87 12.38
N LYS A 90 -4.53 5.76 12.00
CA LYS A 90 -3.86 4.66 11.31
C LYS A 90 -3.35 5.07 9.93
N TYR A 91 -4.14 5.84 9.19
CA TYR A 91 -3.77 6.31 7.85
C TYR A 91 -2.62 7.32 7.91
N ILE A 92 -2.66 8.27 8.85
CA ILE A 92 -1.58 9.25 9.04
C ILE A 92 -0.28 8.54 9.44
N SER A 93 -0.34 7.62 10.40
CA SER A 93 0.82 6.83 10.82
C SER A 93 1.43 6.07 9.63
N PHE A 94 0.60 5.41 8.84
CA PHE A 94 1.03 4.71 7.64
C PHE A 94 1.73 5.64 6.62
N ILE A 95 1.18 6.82 6.35
CA ILE A 95 1.78 7.81 5.45
C ILE A 95 3.10 8.34 6.02
N MET A 96 3.19 8.57 7.32
CA MET A 96 4.42 9.03 7.97
C MET A 96 5.56 8.00 7.87
N GLU A 97 5.22 6.71 7.92
CA GLU A 97 6.18 5.62 7.72
C GLU A 97 6.54 5.41 6.25
N ASN A 98 5.63 5.74 5.34
CA ASN A 98 5.74 5.48 3.90
C ASN A 98 5.61 6.76 3.07
N ARG A 99 6.40 7.78 3.39
CA ARG A 99 6.31 9.16 2.81
C ARG A 99 6.41 9.24 1.29
N PHE A 100 6.99 8.23 0.64
CA PHE A 100 7.11 8.17 -0.82
C PHE A 100 5.82 7.70 -1.51
N LEU A 101 4.92 7.00 -0.79
CA LEU A 101 3.71 6.41 -1.38
C LEU A 101 2.71 7.44 -1.92
N PRO A 102 2.38 8.55 -1.24
CA PRO A 102 1.43 9.53 -1.76
C PRO A 102 1.82 10.08 -3.13
N THR A 103 3.08 10.46 -3.29
CA THR A 103 3.59 10.97 -4.57
C THR A 103 3.48 9.92 -5.68
N PHE A 104 3.81 8.66 -5.37
CA PHE A 104 3.68 7.56 -6.31
C PHE A 104 2.22 7.33 -6.72
N ILE A 105 1.31 7.24 -5.76
CA ILE A 105 -0.12 7.04 -6.04
C ILE A 105 -0.64 8.11 -7.00
N ILE A 106 -0.31 9.38 -6.74
CA ILE A 106 -0.73 10.49 -7.61
C ILE A 106 -0.13 10.34 -9.01
N GLN A 107 1.13 9.96 -9.13
CA GLN A 107 1.79 9.75 -10.41
C GLN A 107 1.18 8.57 -11.18
N GLU A 108 0.91 7.45 -10.51
CA GLU A 108 0.30 6.27 -11.14
C GLU A 108 -1.15 6.51 -11.54
N LEU A 109 -1.94 7.21 -10.74
CA LEU A 109 -3.30 7.60 -11.11
C LEU A 109 -3.33 8.47 -12.38
N ASN A 110 -2.32 9.32 -12.56
CA ASN A 110 -2.21 10.16 -13.76
C ASN A 110 -1.68 9.42 -14.98
N ASN A 111 -0.72 8.51 -14.79
CA ASN A 111 -0.02 7.87 -15.91
C ASN A 111 -0.60 6.50 -16.26
N ASN A 112 -1.20 5.80 -15.31
CA ASN A 112 -1.72 4.45 -15.47
C ASN A 112 -2.99 4.25 -14.61
N PRO A 113 -4.13 4.82 -15.02
CA PRO A 113 -5.39 4.71 -14.26
C PRO A 113 -5.83 3.27 -14.01
N ASP A 114 -5.53 2.36 -14.95
CA ASP A 114 -5.88 0.94 -14.83
C ASP A 114 -5.09 0.22 -13.74
N PHE A 115 -3.85 0.67 -13.46
CA PHE A 115 -3.05 0.10 -12.37
C PHE A 115 -3.77 0.27 -11.02
N ALA A 116 -4.17 1.49 -10.70
CA ALA A 116 -4.86 1.78 -9.44
C ALA A 116 -6.18 1.01 -9.34
N LYS A 117 -6.98 1.02 -10.41
CA LYS A 117 -8.25 0.29 -10.47
C LYS A 117 -8.05 -1.21 -10.25
N ASN A 118 -7.11 -1.82 -10.96
CA ASN A 118 -6.82 -3.25 -10.83
C ASN A 118 -6.25 -3.60 -9.45
N PHE A 119 -5.38 -2.74 -8.91
CA PHE A 119 -4.80 -2.91 -7.58
C PHE A 119 -5.89 -2.93 -6.50
N PHE A 120 -6.80 -1.95 -6.49
CA PHE A 120 -7.88 -1.88 -5.49
C PHE A 120 -8.90 -3.02 -5.65
N ILE A 121 -9.15 -3.48 -6.89
CA ILE A 121 -10.01 -4.64 -7.14
C ILE A 121 -9.35 -5.93 -6.60
N GLN A 122 -8.06 -6.14 -6.88
CA GLN A 122 -7.33 -7.35 -6.44
C GLN A 122 -7.08 -7.38 -4.92
N ALA A 123 -6.95 -6.22 -4.29
CA ALA A 123 -6.76 -6.11 -2.84
C ALA A 123 -8.03 -6.41 -2.03
N GLU A 124 -9.15 -6.75 -2.71
CA GLU A 124 -10.46 -7.00 -2.07
C GLU A 124 -10.87 -5.88 -1.10
N PHE A 125 -10.46 -4.66 -1.42
CA PHE A 125 -10.80 -3.52 -0.58
C PHE A 125 -12.32 -3.38 -0.54
N PRO A 126 -12.93 -3.25 0.64
CA PRO A 126 -14.36 -3.02 0.72
C PRO A 126 -14.70 -1.79 -0.14
N LYS A 127 -15.60 -1.98 -1.11
CA LYS A 127 -16.02 -0.88 -1.97
C LYS A 127 -16.51 0.26 -1.06
N PRO A 128 -16.15 1.51 -1.34
CA PRO A 128 -16.62 2.65 -0.54
C PRO A 128 -18.14 2.66 -0.34
N THR A 129 -18.88 2.18 -1.36
CA THR A 129 -20.34 1.99 -1.31
C THR A 129 -20.78 1.02 -0.21
N HIS A 130 -20.03 -0.06 0.04
CA HIS A 130 -20.41 -1.01 1.10
C HIS A 130 -20.20 -0.44 2.50
N PHE A 131 -19.18 0.37 2.68
CA PHE A 131 -18.92 1.08 3.92
C PHE A 131 -19.99 2.17 4.19
N LEU A 132 -20.32 2.96 3.17
CA LEU A 132 -21.37 3.97 3.27
C LEU A 132 -22.72 3.34 3.60
N LEU A 133 -23.11 2.24 2.94
CA LEU A 133 -24.32 1.50 3.21
C LEU A 133 -24.37 0.94 4.65
N GLN A 134 -23.26 0.47 5.20
CA GLN A 134 -23.23 0.01 6.60
C GLN A 134 -23.42 1.15 7.60
N ILE A 135 -22.87 2.34 7.31
CA ILE A 135 -23.06 3.55 8.12
C ILE A 135 -24.53 3.98 8.08
N GLU A 136 -25.13 3.99 6.90
CA GLU A 136 -26.53 4.37 6.69
C GLU A 136 -27.50 3.45 7.44
N VAL A 137 -27.32 2.15 7.32
CA VAL A 137 -28.19 1.15 7.97
C VAL A 137 -28.10 1.21 9.51
N LYS A 138 -26.89 1.38 10.07
CA LYS A 138 -26.72 1.47 11.54
C LYS A 138 -27.22 2.79 12.13
N ASN A 139 -27.18 3.90 11.40
CA ASN A 139 -27.53 5.23 11.91
C ASN A 139 -28.91 5.75 11.46
N GLY A 140 -29.68 4.97 10.71
CA GLY A 140 -31.00 5.36 10.23
C GLY A 140 -30.99 6.53 9.22
N LEU A 141 -29.82 6.86 8.68
CA LEU A 141 -29.67 7.84 7.62
C LEU A 141 -29.87 7.15 6.26
N VAL A 142 -31.00 7.35 5.64
CA VAL A 142 -31.28 6.91 4.26
C VAL A 142 -30.79 8.01 3.32
N LEU A 143 -29.58 7.88 2.79
CA LEU A 143 -29.14 8.64 1.61
C LEU A 143 -29.46 7.81 0.37
N GLU A 144 -30.45 8.23 -0.42
CA GLU A 144 -30.66 7.69 -1.77
C GLU A 144 -29.47 8.08 -2.65
N ILE A 145 -28.51 7.17 -2.79
CA ILE A 145 -27.46 7.32 -3.80
C ILE A 145 -28.00 6.72 -5.09
N GLN A 146 -28.48 7.58 -6.00
CA GLN A 146 -28.70 7.20 -7.38
C GLN A 146 -27.32 6.95 -8.03
N LEU A 147 -27.02 5.69 -8.30
CA LEU A 147 -25.88 5.26 -9.11
C LEU A 147 -26.33 5.33 -10.58
N GLU A 148 -25.89 6.36 -11.32
CA GLU A 148 -25.78 6.29 -12.79
C GLU A 148 -24.50 5.56 -13.23
#